data_0c92836626e6a3893caf1f1f6b96a3be
#
_entry.id   0c92836626e6a3893caf1f1f6b96a3be
#
_cell.length_a   1.000
_cell.length_b   1.000
_cell.length_c   1.000
_cell.angle_alpha   90.00
_cell.angle_beta   90.00
_cell.angle_gamma   90.00
#
_symmetry.space_group_name_H-M   'P 1'
#
loop_
_entity.id
_entity.type
_entity.pdbx_description
1 polymer ?
#
loop_
_entity_poly.entity_id
_entity_poly.type
_entity_poly.pdbx_seq_one_letter_code
_entity_poly.pdbx_strand_id
1 'polypeptide(L)'
;MEKRLFTSECVTCGHPDKVADAISDAILDACLAQDPNSRVACETMVTTNFCLICGEITTKAVVDYPAVAREVIRSIGYTNPEDGFAADTVEILCKIHTQSADIAMGTNDEVGGAGDQGMMFGGACTQTPELMPLPVALARALANRLTQCVESNDLLRPDGKTQVSVEFDEAGNVVGIDTVVVSIMHSPDFEMSELQRYIREGVIAPVLQKYGFDINTVSHIFINPTGNFVIGGPNGDTGLTGRKIIVDTYGGYFSHGGGAFSGKDPTKVDRSGAYMARYMAKNLVAAGLAEKIEVQLAYAIGVAEPVSVRVNSFGTGKIADEEMTALLRKHCDLTPGGIIRKLQLRRPIYSNTARNGHFGVDALPWEQTDLAEILRAAQ
;
A
#
# COMPACT_ATOMS: atom_id res chain seq x y z
N MET A 1 13.35 -4.58 32.74
CA MET A 1 12.28 -3.72 32.21
C MET A 1 11.57 -4.47 31.10
N GLU A 2 10.27 -4.33 30.99
CA GLU A 2 9.50 -4.92 29.89
C GLU A 2 9.84 -4.18 28.59
N LYS A 3 10.12 -4.93 27.51
CA LYS A 3 10.44 -4.35 26.19
C LYS A 3 9.21 -3.66 25.61
N ARG A 4 9.36 -2.46 25.08
CA ARG A 4 8.32 -1.76 24.33
C ARG A 4 8.45 -2.13 22.86
N LEU A 5 7.68 -3.12 22.41
CA LEU A 5 7.74 -3.61 21.04
C LEU A 5 6.58 -3.03 20.21
N PHE A 6 6.88 -2.67 18.96
CA PHE A 6 5.89 -2.42 17.94
C PHE A 6 6.16 -3.33 16.73
N THR A 7 5.12 -3.97 16.24
CA THR A 7 5.22 -4.96 15.16
C THR A 7 4.42 -4.52 13.95
N SER A 8 5.03 -4.60 12.78
CA SER A 8 4.35 -4.47 11.49
C SER A 8 4.60 -5.69 10.62
N GLU A 9 3.65 -5.98 9.75
CA GLU A 9 3.77 -7.04 8.76
C GLU A 9 3.66 -6.49 7.33
N CYS A 10 4.15 -7.26 6.38
CA CYS A 10 3.95 -7.07 4.96
C CYS A 10 3.77 -8.41 4.26
N VAL A 11 3.24 -8.40 3.05
CA VAL A 11 3.14 -9.58 2.20
C VAL A 11 3.76 -9.30 0.84
N THR A 12 4.20 -10.34 0.15
CA THR A 12 4.72 -10.23 -1.22
C THR A 12 3.60 -9.93 -2.22
N CYS A 13 3.96 -9.52 -3.43
CA CYS A 13 3.00 -9.31 -4.52
C CYS A 13 2.23 -10.58 -4.92
N GLY A 14 2.76 -11.76 -4.58
CA GLY A 14 2.13 -13.06 -4.84
C GLY A 14 1.13 -13.52 -3.77
N HIS A 15 1.00 -12.78 -2.65
CA HIS A 15 -0.08 -13.06 -1.71
C HIS A 15 -1.45 -12.91 -2.37
N PRO A 16 -2.44 -13.81 -2.13
CA PRO A 16 -3.72 -13.81 -2.86
C PRO A 16 -4.44 -12.47 -2.87
N ASP A 17 -4.52 -11.78 -1.74
CA ASP A 17 -5.15 -10.45 -1.67
C ASP A 17 -4.37 -9.41 -2.50
N LYS A 18 -3.04 -9.49 -2.56
CA LYS A 18 -2.22 -8.57 -3.37
C LYS A 18 -2.26 -8.90 -4.86
N VAL A 19 -2.46 -10.15 -5.23
CA VAL A 19 -2.78 -10.55 -6.63
C VAL A 19 -4.09 -9.90 -7.06
N ALA A 20 -5.12 -9.94 -6.20
CA ALA A 20 -6.41 -9.30 -6.46
C ALA A 20 -6.29 -7.77 -6.58
N ASP A 21 -5.55 -7.12 -5.67
CA ASP A 21 -5.25 -5.70 -5.72
C ASP A 21 -4.51 -5.32 -7.02
N ALA A 22 -3.50 -6.10 -7.40
CA ALA A 22 -2.71 -5.84 -8.60
C ALA A 22 -3.53 -5.94 -9.88
N ILE A 23 -4.44 -6.92 -9.98
CA ILE A 23 -5.35 -7.06 -11.12
C ILE A 23 -6.29 -5.85 -11.20
N SER A 24 -6.91 -5.47 -10.09
CA SER A 24 -7.84 -4.35 -10.02
C SER A 24 -7.18 -3.01 -10.39
N ASP A 25 -5.96 -2.75 -9.91
CA ASP A 25 -5.21 -1.55 -10.26
C ASP A 25 -4.66 -1.56 -11.69
N ALA A 26 -4.31 -2.72 -12.24
CA ALA A 26 -3.91 -2.82 -13.65
C ALA A 26 -5.07 -2.54 -14.60
N ILE A 27 -6.29 -2.97 -14.24
CA ILE A 27 -7.51 -2.63 -15.00
C ILE A 27 -7.79 -1.13 -14.93
N LEU A 28 -7.63 -0.51 -13.75
CA LEU A 28 -7.75 0.94 -13.60
C LEU A 28 -6.74 1.67 -14.51
N ASP A 29 -5.47 1.28 -14.48
CA ASP A 29 -4.43 1.89 -15.32
C ASP A 29 -4.71 1.71 -16.81
N ALA A 30 -5.18 0.54 -17.23
CA ALA A 30 -5.54 0.28 -18.63
C ALA A 30 -6.72 1.18 -19.11
N CYS A 31 -7.67 1.47 -18.23
CA CYS A 31 -8.75 2.41 -18.49
C CYS A 31 -8.22 3.85 -18.58
N LEU A 32 -7.45 4.32 -17.57
CA LEU A 32 -6.94 5.69 -17.50
C LEU A 32 -5.96 6.02 -18.63
N ALA A 33 -5.20 5.04 -19.12
CA ALA A 33 -4.28 5.23 -20.24
C ALA A 33 -4.98 5.64 -21.55
N GLN A 34 -6.23 5.22 -21.74
CA GLN A 34 -7.03 5.53 -22.94
C GLN A 34 -8.08 6.62 -22.67
N ASP A 35 -8.61 6.69 -21.44
CA ASP A 35 -9.60 7.68 -21.02
C ASP A 35 -9.29 8.15 -19.59
N PRO A 36 -8.61 9.30 -19.43
CA PRO A 36 -8.26 9.85 -18.11
C PRO A 36 -9.49 10.21 -17.23
N ASN A 37 -10.69 10.24 -17.82
CA ASN A 37 -11.93 10.49 -17.11
C ASN A 37 -12.71 9.22 -16.74
N SER A 38 -12.10 8.05 -16.92
CA SER A 38 -12.70 6.77 -16.52
C SER A 38 -13.13 6.78 -15.06
N ARG A 39 -14.32 6.24 -14.80
CA ARG A 39 -14.84 5.95 -13.47
C ARG A 39 -14.73 4.45 -13.25
N VAL A 40 -13.94 4.06 -12.26
CA VAL A 40 -13.61 2.66 -12.02
C VAL A 40 -13.82 2.34 -10.54
N ALA A 41 -14.60 1.30 -10.30
CA ALA A 41 -14.73 0.60 -9.04
C ALA A 41 -14.61 -0.89 -9.37
N CYS A 42 -13.39 -1.40 -9.42
CA CYS A 42 -13.07 -2.76 -9.85
C CYS A 42 -12.64 -3.61 -8.66
N GLU A 43 -13.36 -4.69 -8.43
CA GLU A 43 -13.08 -5.68 -7.41
C GLU A 43 -12.66 -6.99 -8.07
N THR A 44 -11.67 -7.65 -7.48
CA THR A 44 -11.17 -8.95 -7.94
C THR A 44 -11.19 -9.95 -6.80
N MET A 45 -11.62 -11.17 -7.09
CA MET A 45 -11.47 -12.33 -6.20
C MET A 45 -10.66 -13.39 -6.93
N VAL A 46 -9.68 -13.97 -6.25
CA VAL A 46 -8.87 -15.08 -6.75
C VAL A 46 -8.92 -16.26 -5.78
N THR A 47 -8.98 -17.47 -6.32
CA THR A 47 -8.91 -18.72 -5.57
C THR A 47 -8.34 -19.81 -6.47
N THR A 48 -8.34 -21.08 -6.04
CA THR A 48 -7.80 -22.19 -6.85
C THR A 48 -8.31 -22.16 -8.28
N ASN A 49 -7.40 -21.97 -9.23
CA ASN A 49 -7.64 -21.92 -10.68
C ASN A 49 -8.80 -21.02 -11.14
N PHE A 50 -9.15 -20.00 -10.35
CA PHE A 50 -10.29 -19.14 -10.66
C PHE A 50 -10.00 -17.66 -10.31
N CYS A 51 -10.47 -16.75 -11.16
CA CYS A 51 -10.43 -15.30 -10.97
C CYS A 51 -11.78 -14.71 -11.38
N LEU A 52 -12.42 -13.98 -10.46
CA LEU A 52 -13.60 -13.16 -10.73
C LEU A 52 -13.20 -11.70 -10.75
N ILE A 53 -13.54 -11.00 -11.83
CA ILE A 53 -13.41 -9.53 -11.95
C ILE A 53 -14.83 -8.98 -12.01
N CYS A 54 -15.18 -8.10 -11.06
CA CYS A 54 -16.53 -7.53 -10.99
C CYS A 54 -16.48 -6.06 -10.55
N GLY A 55 -17.62 -5.38 -10.69
CA GLY A 55 -17.74 -3.98 -10.27
C GLY A 55 -18.34 -3.09 -11.36
N GLU A 56 -18.15 -1.77 -11.20
CA GLU A 56 -18.72 -0.76 -12.06
C GLU A 56 -17.60 0.04 -12.76
N ILE A 57 -17.63 0.03 -14.10
CA ILE A 57 -16.67 0.78 -14.93
C ILE A 57 -17.44 1.57 -15.97
N THR A 58 -17.28 2.90 -15.96
CA THR A 58 -17.76 3.82 -16.99
C THR A 58 -16.56 4.46 -17.67
N THR A 59 -16.30 4.10 -18.91
CA THR A 59 -15.13 4.53 -19.67
C THR A 59 -15.39 4.53 -21.17
N LYS A 60 -14.62 5.34 -21.90
CA LYS A 60 -14.51 5.27 -23.38
C LYS A 60 -13.39 4.32 -23.83
N ALA A 61 -12.57 3.84 -22.89
CA ALA A 61 -11.51 2.89 -23.16
C ALA A 61 -12.07 1.53 -23.63
N VAL A 62 -11.34 0.86 -24.52
CA VAL A 62 -11.61 -0.53 -24.91
C VAL A 62 -10.53 -1.40 -24.28
N VAL A 63 -10.89 -2.12 -23.23
CA VAL A 63 -9.96 -2.94 -22.43
C VAL A 63 -10.42 -4.39 -22.41
N ASP A 64 -9.50 -5.30 -22.72
CA ASP A 64 -9.67 -6.75 -22.52
C ASP A 64 -9.26 -7.07 -21.07
N TYR A 65 -10.22 -7.04 -20.15
CA TYR A 65 -9.99 -7.27 -18.72
C TYR A 65 -9.36 -8.65 -18.43
N PRO A 66 -9.81 -9.77 -19.05
CA PRO A 66 -9.15 -11.06 -18.91
C PRO A 66 -7.69 -11.04 -19.35
N ALA A 67 -7.36 -10.40 -20.47
CA ALA A 67 -5.98 -10.31 -20.94
C ALA A 67 -5.10 -9.51 -19.96
N VAL A 68 -5.59 -8.40 -19.43
CA VAL A 68 -4.90 -7.62 -18.39
C VAL A 68 -4.64 -8.46 -17.15
N ALA A 69 -5.65 -9.18 -16.66
CA ALA A 69 -5.51 -10.03 -15.47
C ALA A 69 -4.47 -11.16 -15.70
N ARG A 70 -4.47 -11.83 -16.85
CA ARG A 70 -3.48 -12.86 -17.19
C ARG A 70 -2.06 -12.30 -17.18
N GLU A 71 -1.86 -11.11 -17.74
CA GLU A 71 -0.54 -10.48 -17.77
C GLU A 71 -0.05 -10.13 -16.34
N VAL A 72 -0.93 -9.65 -15.49
CA VAL A 72 -0.60 -9.40 -14.07
C VAL A 72 -0.21 -10.70 -13.37
N ILE A 73 -1.01 -11.75 -13.49
CA ILE A 73 -0.75 -13.05 -12.88
C ILE A 73 0.61 -13.58 -13.34
N ARG A 74 0.91 -13.49 -14.66
CA ARG A 74 2.19 -13.90 -15.25
C ARG A 74 3.35 -13.07 -14.69
N SER A 75 3.20 -11.74 -14.61
CA SER A 75 4.24 -10.82 -14.11
C SER A 75 4.56 -11.01 -12.63
N ILE A 76 3.63 -11.56 -11.85
CA ILE A 76 3.84 -11.91 -10.44
C ILE A 76 4.67 -13.20 -10.31
N GLY A 77 4.64 -14.06 -11.32
CA GLY A 77 5.38 -15.33 -11.34
C GLY A 77 4.50 -16.57 -11.23
N TYR A 78 3.17 -16.44 -11.28
CA TYR A 78 2.26 -17.58 -11.35
C TYR A 78 2.16 -18.10 -12.80
N THR A 79 3.13 -18.92 -13.19
CA THR A 79 3.28 -19.47 -14.54
C THR A 79 3.17 -20.99 -14.59
N ASN A 80 3.34 -21.67 -13.44
CA ASN A 80 3.28 -23.13 -13.38
C ASN A 80 1.86 -23.60 -13.00
N PRO A 81 1.15 -24.36 -13.88
CA PRO A 81 -0.18 -24.91 -13.59
C PRO A 81 -0.21 -25.84 -12.37
N GLU A 82 0.91 -26.50 -12.04
CA GLU A 82 1.00 -27.40 -10.87
C GLU A 82 0.85 -26.66 -9.54
N ASP A 83 1.11 -25.34 -9.52
CA ASP A 83 0.87 -24.49 -8.34
C ASP A 83 -0.64 -24.24 -8.08
N GLY A 84 -1.54 -24.78 -8.94
CA GLY A 84 -2.99 -24.68 -8.81
C GLY A 84 -3.57 -23.30 -9.15
N PHE A 85 -2.73 -22.38 -9.63
CA PHE A 85 -3.12 -21.05 -10.13
C PHE A 85 -2.03 -20.55 -11.09
N ALA A 86 -2.33 -20.44 -12.37
CA ALA A 86 -1.37 -19.99 -13.37
C ALA A 86 -2.02 -19.15 -14.47
N ALA A 87 -1.28 -18.18 -15.01
CA ALA A 87 -1.76 -17.21 -15.99
C ALA A 87 -2.44 -17.83 -17.21
N ASP A 88 -1.92 -18.95 -17.70
CA ASP A 88 -2.41 -19.56 -18.94
C ASP A 88 -3.61 -20.50 -18.72
N THR A 89 -3.81 -21.01 -17.49
CA THR A 89 -4.84 -22.01 -17.20
C THR A 89 -5.98 -21.50 -16.33
N VAL A 90 -5.79 -20.40 -15.58
CA VAL A 90 -6.81 -19.85 -14.68
C VAL A 90 -8.10 -19.51 -15.44
N GLU A 91 -9.24 -19.95 -14.91
CA GLU A 91 -10.55 -19.52 -15.39
C GLU A 91 -10.82 -18.08 -14.96
N ILE A 92 -11.14 -17.18 -15.90
CA ILE A 92 -11.43 -15.77 -15.62
C ILE A 92 -12.87 -15.46 -16.00
N LEU A 93 -13.65 -15.05 -15.00
CA LEU A 93 -15.03 -14.59 -15.17
C LEU A 93 -15.09 -13.08 -14.95
N CYS A 94 -15.71 -12.34 -15.88
CA CYS A 94 -15.94 -10.91 -15.77
C CYS A 94 -17.43 -10.61 -15.60
N LYS A 95 -17.74 -9.77 -14.59
CA LYS A 95 -19.07 -9.24 -14.27
C LYS A 95 -18.96 -7.74 -14.03
N ILE A 96 -18.65 -6.99 -15.09
CA ILE A 96 -18.54 -5.53 -15.07
C ILE A 96 -19.82 -4.92 -15.60
N HIS A 97 -20.29 -3.91 -14.89
CA HIS A 97 -21.47 -3.10 -15.23
C HIS A 97 -21.09 -1.62 -15.38
N THR A 98 -21.94 -0.84 -16.04
CA THR A 98 -21.81 0.62 -16.07
C THR A 98 -22.34 1.19 -14.76
N GLN A 99 -21.68 2.22 -14.22
CA GLN A 99 -22.12 2.89 -12.99
C GLN A 99 -23.55 3.46 -13.12
N SER A 100 -24.33 3.37 -12.04
CA SER A 100 -25.68 3.94 -11.98
C SER A 100 -25.66 5.45 -12.18
N ALA A 101 -26.66 5.97 -12.94
CA ALA A 101 -26.82 7.40 -13.21
C ALA A 101 -27.07 8.22 -11.92
N ASP A 102 -27.68 7.63 -10.90
CA ASP A 102 -28.01 8.32 -9.64
C ASP A 102 -26.76 8.68 -8.84
N ILE A 103 -25.74 7.80 -8.84
CA ILE A 103 -24.46 8.07 -8.19
C ILE A 103 -23.66 9.13 -8.95
N ALA A 104 -23.82 9.19 -10.28
CA ALA A 104 -23.11 10.15 -11.12
C ALA A 104 -23.57 11.61 -10.91
N MET A 105 -24.81 11.85 -10.48
CA MET A 105 -25.38 13.21 -10.34
C MET A 105 -24.74 14.05 -9.22
N GLY A 106 -24.27 13.43 -8.14
CA GLY A 106 -23.64 14.12 -7.01
C GLY A 106 -22.12 14.30 -7.12
N THR A 107 -21.49 13.66 -8.10
CA THR A 107 -20.03 13.47 -8.17
C THR A 107 -19.44 13.84 -9.53
N ASN A 108 -20.21 14.49 -10.41
CA ASN A 108 -19.71 14.98 -11.69
C ASN A 108 -18.70 16.13 -11.49
N ASP A 109 -17.86 16.37 -12.50
CA ASP A 109 -16.83 17.41 -12.46
C ASP A 109 -17.40 18.85 -12.27
N GLU A 110 -18.70 19.06 -12.52
CA GLU A 110 -19.39 20.37 -12.35
C GLU A 110 -19.78 20.60 -10.89
N VAL A 111 -20.20 19.57 -10.16
CA VAL A 111 -20.59 19.67 -8.73
C VAL A 111 -19.38 19.54 -7.81
N GLY A 112 -18.34 18.76 -8.21
CA GLY A 112 -17.09 18.63 -7.52
C GLY A 112 -17.15 18.03 -6.11
N GLY A 113 -18.30 17.48 -5.71
CA GLY A 113 -18.53 16.91 -4.39
C GLY A 113 -17.84 15.54 -4.20
N ALA A 114 -17.56 15.19 -2.94
CA ALA A 114 -17.03 13.87 -2.61
C ALA A 114 -18.03 12.76 -3.00
N GLY A 115 -17.53 11.70 -3.61
CA GLY A 115 -18.35 10.57 -4.07
C GLY A 115 -18.87 9.68 -2.95
N ASP A 116 -18.34 9.84 -1.75
CA ASP A 116 -18.75 9.09 -0.57
C ASP A 116 -18.42 9.88 0.70
N GLN A 117 -18.98 9.47 1.81
CA GLN A 117 -18.53 9.87 3.14
C GLN A 117 -17.33 9.00 3.56
N GLY A 118 -16.47 9.51 4.45
CA GLY A 118 -15.37 8.71 4.98
C GLY A 118 -14.36 9.51 5.76
N MET A 119 -13.45 8.77 6.41
CA MET A 119 -12.26 9.31 7.07
C MET A 119 -11.03 8.78 6.38
N MET A 120 -10.05 9.64 6.14
CA MET A 120 -8.77 9.28 5.54
C MET A 120 -7.64 9.76 6.43
N PHE A 121 -6.61 8.95 6.57
CA PHE A 121 -5.46 9.26 7.41
C PHE A 121 -4.18 9.26 6.59
N GLY A 122 -3.29 10.19 6.94
CA GLY A 122 -1.94 10.25 6.46
C GLY A 122 -0.96 10.38 7.61
N GLY A 123 0.14 9.64 7.58
CA GLY A 123 1.16 9.67 8.61
C GLY A 123 2.55 9.88 8.05
N ALA A 124 3.44 10.48 8.84
CA ALA A 124 4.87 10.57 8.58
C ALA A 124 5.66 10.67 9.89
N CYS A 125 6.87 10.15 9.90
CA CYS A 125 7.79 10.29 11.03
C CYS A 125 9.24 10.22 10.57
N THR A 126 10.17 10.66 11.43
CA THR A 126 11.60 10.76 11.12
C THR A 126 12.39 9.46 11.28
N GLN A 127 11.72 8.30 11.43
CA GLN A 127 12.40 7.03 11.70
C GLN A 127 13.14 6.44 10.50
N THR A 128 12.78 6.82 9.28
CA THR A 128 13.45 6.38 8.04
C THR A 128 13.61 7.54 7.07
N PRO A 129 14.52 7.43 6.08
CA PRO A 129 14.68 8.47 5.05
C PRO A 129 13.40 8.76 4.25
N GLU A 130 12.56 7.75 4.05
CA GLU A 130 11.28 7.85 3.35
C GLU A 130 10.19 8.55 4.21
N LEU A 131 10.53 8.91 5.45
CA LEU A 131 9.62 9.44 6.48
C LEU A 131 8.45 8.47 6.77
N MET A 132 8.79 7.18 6.87
CA MET A 132 7.90 6.08 7.22
C MET A 132 8.28 5.50 8.59
N PRO A 133 7.34 4.85 9.30
CA PRO A 133 7.68 4.08 10.50
C PRO A 133 8.61 2.92 10.18
N LEU A 134 9.65 2.74 10.98
CA LEU A 134 10.69 1.72 10.75
C LEU A 134 10.14 0.28 10.68
N PRO A 135 9.17 -0.15 11.53
CA PRO A 135 8.67 -1.53 11.47
C PRO A 135 8.06 -1.88 10.12
N VAL A 136 7.20 -1.01 9.56
CA VAL A 136 6.58 -1.25 8.24
C VAL A 136 7.59 -1.08 7.11
N ALA A 137 8.53 -0.14 7.21
CA ALA A 137 9.57 0.04 6.20
C ALA A 137 10.45 -1.22 6.07
N LEU A 138 10.86 -1.81 7.20
CA LEU A 138 11.61 -3.06 7.22
C LEU A 138 10.80 -4.24 6.70
N ALA A 139 9.55 -4.41 7.16
CA ALA A 139 8.69 -5.49 6.68
C ALA A 139 8.50 -5.43 5.16
N ARG A 140 8.27 -4.24 4.59
CA ARG A 140 8.19 -4.03 3.12
C ARG A 140 9.49 -4.29 2.41
N ALA A 141 10.61 -3.82 2.96
CA ALA A 141 11.92 -4.05 2.35
C ALA A 141 12.25 -5.55 2.27
N LEU A 142 11.88 -6.32 3.30
CA LEU A 142 11.98 -7.79 3.30
C LEU A 142 11.08 -8.42 2.23
N ALA A 143 9.81 -8.02 2.15
CA ALA A 143 8.87 -8.54 1.16
C ALA A 143 9.33 -8.22 -0.29
N ASN A 144 9.85 -7.00 -0.53
CA ASN A 144 10.43 -6.63 -1.81
C ASN A 144 11.67 -7.44 -2.16
N ARG A 145 12.53 -7.69 -1.19
CA ARG A 145 13.72 -8.52 -1.40
C ARG A 145 13.34 -9.97 -1.68
N LEU A 146 12.32 -10.51 -1.02
CA LEU A 146 11.76 -11.84 -1.35
C LEU A 146 11.27 -11.89 -2.79
N THR A 147 10.50 -10.90 -3.25
CA THR A 147 10.03 -10.82 -4.64
C THR A 147 11.19 -10.87 -5.63
N GLN A 148 12.27 -10.11 -5.40
CA GLN A 148 13.47 -10.16 -6.24
C GLN A 148 14.15 -11.53 -6.21
N CYS A 149 14.13 -12.22 -5.08
CA CYS A 149 14.68 -13.57 -4.97
C CYS A 149 13.83 -14.59 -5.74
N VAL A 150 12.51 -14.46 -5.74
CA VAL A 150 11.61 -15.29 -6.56
C VAL A 150 11.90 -15.14 -8.05
N GLU A 151 12.16 -13.91 -8.53
CA GLU A 151 12.51 -13.65 -9.94
C GLU A 151 13.82 -14.32 -10.38
N SER A 152 14.70 -14.68 -9.45
CA SER A 152 16.05 -15.21 -9.70
C SER A 152 16.30 -16.63 -9.20
N ASN A 153 15.30 -17.28 -8.60
CA ASN A 153 15.44 -18.62 -8.02
C ASN A 153 14.17 -19.44 -8.21
N ASP A 154 14.24 -20.39 -9.15
CA ASP A 154 13.12 -21.28 -9.54
C ASP A 154 12.60 -22.18 -8.42
N LEU A 155 13.30 -22.30 -7.29
CA LEU A 155 12.83 -23.04 -6.12
C LEU A 155 11.95 -22.20 -5.19
N LEU A 156 11.90 -20.89 -5.36
CA LEU A 156 10.97 -20.01 -4.64
C LEU A 156 9.67 -19.82 -5.43
N ARG A 157 8.60 -19.48 -4.72
CA ARG A 157 7.27 -19.19 -5.26
C ARG A 157 6.79 -17.81 -4.80
N PRO A 158 5.83 -17.19 -5.52
CA PRO A 158 5.50 -15.78 -5.33
C PRO A 158 4.89 -15.42 -3.96
N ASP A 159 4.17 -16.33 -3.30
CA ASP A 159 3.48 -16.04 -2.03
C ASP A 159 4.44 -16.02 -0.84
N GLY A 160 4.33 -14.99 -0.02
CA GLY A 160 5.14 -14.87 1.18
C GLY A 160 4.68 -13.74 2.10
N LYS A 161 5.12 -13.82 3.35
CA LYS A 161 4.82 -12.85 4.40
C LYS A 161 6.08 -12.49 5.17
N THR A 162 6.13 -11.26 5.64
CA THR A 162 7.20 -10.75 6.49
C THR A 162 6.62 -10.01 7.67
N GLN A 163 7.29 -10.08 8.81
CA GLN A 163 6.90 -9.35 10.02
C GLN A 163 8.15 -8.92 10.76
N VAL A 164 8.15 -7.70 11.29
CA VAL A 164 9.27 -7.15 12.07
C VAL A 164 8.75 -6.50 13.34
N SER A 165 9.34 -6.89 14.48
CA SER A 165 9.12 -6.26 15.78
C SER A 165 10.33 -5.41 16.13
N VAL A 166 10.11 -4.11 16.29
CA VAL A 166 11.11 -3.11 16.65
C VAL A 166 10.95 -2.76 18.12
N GLU A 167 12.06 -2.67 18.83
CA GLU A 167 12.14 -2.26 20.23
C GLU A 167 12.34 -0.74 20.33
N PHE A 168 11.54 -0.09 21.18
CA PHE A 168 11.59 1.35 21.45
C PHE A 168 11.90 1.63 22.91
N ASP A 169 12.61 2.73 23.19
CA ASP A 169 12.78 3.25 24.53
C ASP A 169 11.54 4.02 25.04
N GLU A 170 11.64 4.58 26.24
CA GLU A 170 10.56 5.36 26.84
C GLU A 170 10.25 6.66 26.09
N ALA A 171 11.24 7.22 25.41
CA ALA A 171 11.09 8.44 24.61
C ALA A 171 10.55 8.15 23.19
N GLY A 172 10.40 6.87 22.80
CA GLY A 172 9.96 6.44 21.48
C GLY A 172 11.07 6.33 20.45
N ASN A 173 12.34 6.37 20.86
CA ASN A 173 13.48 6.14 19.96
C ASN A 173 13.67 4.63 19.72
N VAL A 174 14.13 4.30 18.52
CA VAL A 174 14.47 2.93 18.15
C VAL A 174 15.70 2.46 18.92
N VAL A 175 15.57 1.34 19.63
CA VAL A 175 16.66 0.68 20.36
C VAL A 175 17.28 -0.45 19.53
N GLY A 176 16.43 -1.25 18.85
CA GLY A 176 16.89 -2.38 18.06
C GLY A 176 15.76 -3.17 17.44
N ILE A 177 16.10 -4.28 16.84
CA ILE A 177 15.14 -5.23 16.24
C ILE A 177 15.06 -6.46 17.12
N ASP A 178 13.87 -6.74 17.64
CA ASP A 178 13.65 -7.89 18.50
C ASP A 178 13.37 -9.16 17.68
N THR A 179 12.42 -9.09 16.75
CA THR A 179 11.98 -10.27 16.01
C THR A 179 11.83 -10.00 14.52
N VAL A 180 12.28 -10.94 13.70
CA VAL A 180 12.02 -10.99 12.25
C VAL A 180 11.37 -12.33 11.92
N VAL A 181 10.20 -12.29 11.25
CA VAL A 181 9.53 -13.48 10.73
C VAL A 181 9.46 -13.38 9.21
N VAL A 182 9.84 -14.45 8.53
CA VAL A 182 9.72 -14.61 7.06
C VAL A 182 9.06 -15.95 6.78
N SER A 183 7.97 -15.91 6.03
CA SER A 183 7.35 -17.09 5.43
C SER A 183 7.36 -16.94 3.92
N ILE A 184 7.84 -17.92 3.19
CA ILE A 184 7.92 -17.91 1.73
C ILE A 184 7.51 -19.26 1.15
N MET A 185 6.61 -19.24 0.18
CA MET A 185 6.22 -20.41 -0.58
C MET A 185 7.40 -20.92 -1.42
N HIS A 186 7.59 -22.23 -1.48
CA HIS A 186 8.74 -22.84 -2.16
C HIS A 186 8.40 -24.17 -2.83
N SER A 187 9.26 -24.62 -3.75
CA SER A 187 9.23 -25.97 -4.32
C SER A 187 9.44 -27.02 -3.23
N PRO A 188 8.80 -28.19 -3.32
CA PRO A 188 9.10 -29.32 -2.43
C PRO A 188 10.57 -29.78 -2.54
N ASP A 189 11.25 -29.47 -3.64
CA ASP A 189 12.65 -29.81 -3.86
C ASP A 189 13.63 -28.88 -3.14
N PHE A 190 13.15 -27.78 -2.53
CA PHE A 190 14.02 -26.87 -1.78
C PHE A 190 14.19 -27.37 -0.35
N GLU A 191 15.35 -27.91 -0.07
CA GLU A 191 15.68 -28.43 1.24
C GLU A 191 15.58 -27.33 2.31
N MET A 192 14.89 -27.62 3.43
CA MET A 192 14.50 -26.60 4.41
C MET A 192 15.72 -25.89 5.04
N SER A 193 16.80 -26.60 5.33
CA SER A 193 18.01 -26.01 5.90
C SER A 193 18.71 -25.05 4.92
N GLU A 194 18.67 -25.37 3.62
CA GLU A 194 19.18 -24.50 2.56
C GLU A 194 18.29 -23.27 2.35
N LEU A 195 16.97 -23.46 2.36
CA LEU A 195 15.99 -22.36 2.30
C LEU A 195 16.23 -21.38 3.45
N GLN A 196 16.32 -21.88 4.68
CA GLN A 196 16.53 -21.04 5.86
C GLN A 196 17.84 -20.25 5.79
N ARG A 197 18.92 -20.89 5.36
CA ARG A 197 20.20 -20.21 5.14
C ARG A 197 20.11 -19.17 4.04
N TYR A 198 19.50 -19.51 2.90
CA TYR A 198 19.31 -18.60 1.77
C TYR A 198 18.53 -17.35 2.16
N ILE A 199 17.42 -17.51 2.88
CA ILE A 199 16.60 -16.38 3.35
C ILE A 199 17.35 -15.55 4.39
N ARG A 200 18.04 -16.19 5.33
CA ARG A 200 18.83 -15.48 6.35
C ARG A 200 19.91 -14.60 5.72
N GLU A 201 20.72 -15.17 4.83
CA GLU A 201 21.89 -14.51 4.23
C GLU A 201 21.53 -13.62 3.03
N GLY A 202 20.60 -14.04 2.18
CA GLY A 202 20.23 -13.37 0.93
C GLY A 202 19.10 -12.35 1.05
N VAL A 203 18.28 -12.44 2.10
CA VAL A 203 17.12 -11.56 2.30
C VAL A 203 17.26 -10.74 3.58
N ILE A 204 17.33 -11.38 4.74
CA ILE A 204 17.25 -10.69 6.04
C ILE A 204 18.51 -9.84 6.27
N ALA A 205 19.70 -10.44 6.17
CA ALA A 205 20.94 -9.73 6.46
C ALA A 205 21.15 -8.47 5.60
N PRO A 206 21.02 -8.50 4.26
CA PRO A 206 21.24 -7.30 3.45
C PRO A 206 20.18 -6.23 3.66
N VAL A 207 18.91 -6.60 3.97
CA VAL A 207 17.86 -5.63 4.29
C VAL A 207 18.17 -4.94 5.61
N LEU A 208 18.48 -5.68 6.67
CA LEU A 208 18.82 -5.09 7.97
C LEU A 208 20.05 -4.18 7.88
N GLN A 209 21.09 -4.63 7.16
CA GLN A 209 22.30 -3.83 6.95
C GLN A 209 22.02 -2.50 6.25
N LYS A 210 21.12 -2.46 5.26
CA LYS A 210 20.69 -1.22 4.58
C LYS A 210 20.12 -0.19 5.55
N TYR A 211 19.42 -0.64 6.60
CA TYR A 211 18.84 0.21 7.64
C TYR A 211 19.76 0.40 8.86
N GLY A 212 21.02 -0.06 8.79
CA GLY A 212 22.02 0.13 9.84
C GLY A 212 21.99 -0.88 10.98
N PHE A 213 21.33 -2.04 10.80
CA PHE A 213 21.23 -3.09 11.82
C PHE A 213 22.08 -4.32 11.44
N ASP A 214 22.69 -4.95 12.44
CA ASP A 214 23.37 -6.23 12.30
C ASP A 214 22.38 -7.37 12.60
N ILE A 215 22.28 -8.33 11.69
CA ILE A 215 21.45 -9.54 11.87
C ILE A 215 21.78 -10.32 13.14
N ASN A 216 23.02 -10.26 13.62
CA ASN A 216 23.45 -10.95 14.81
C ASN A 216 22.95 -10.31 16.12
N THR A 217 22.43 -9.10 16.06
CA THR A 217 21.80 -8.41 17.21
C THR A 217 20.31 -8.69 17.33
N VAL A 218 19.67 -9.32 16.34
CA VAL A 218 18.26 -9.68 16.36
C VAL A 218 18.02 -10.83 17.33
N SER A 219 17.10 -10.66 18.29
CA SER A 219 16.83 -11.66 19.33
C SER A 219 16.22 -12.94 18.74
N HIS A 220 15.29 -12.80 17.79
CA HIS A 220 14.53 -13.92 17.22
C HIS A 220 14.40 -13.80 15.71
N ILE A 221 14.77 -14.87 14.99
CA ILE A 221 14.57 -14.98 13.54
C ILE A 221 13.83 -16.28 13.26
N PHE A 222 12.64 -16.16 12.67
CA PHE A 222 11.80 -17.29 12.27
C PHE A 222 11.66 -17.31 10.75
N ILE A 223 12.06 -18.41 10.13
CA ILE A 223 11.96 -18.64 8.68
C ILE A 223 11.17 -19.92 8.46
N ASN A 224 10.00 -19.81 7.82
CA ASN A 224 9.04 -20.90 7.65
C ASN A 224 8.89 -21.74 8.94
N PRO A 225 8.48 -21.13 10.08
CA PRO A 225 8.52 -21.80 11.39
C PRO A 225 7.58 -23.01 11.50
N THR A 226 6.60 -23.12 10.62
CA THR A 226 5.70 -24.29 10.52
C THR A 226 6.26 -25.43 9.66
N GLY A 227 7.43 -25.27 9.08
CA GLY A 227 8.05 -26.20 8.14
C GLY A 227 7.68 -25.87 6.68
N ASN A 228 7.32 -26.89 5.89
CA ASN A 228 7.05 -26.74 4.47
C ASN A 228 5.89 -25.78 4.17
N PHE A 229 6.13 -24.88 3.22
CA PHE A 229 5.12 -23.99 2.66
C PHE A 229 5.10 -24.17 1.13
N VAL A 230 4.57 -25.32 0.68
CA VAL A 230 4.53 -25.72 -0.72
C VAL A 230 3.20 -25.31 -1.39
N ILE A 231 2.09 -25.42 -0.66
CA ILE A 231 0.77 -24.98 -1.15
C ILE A 231 0.53 -23.58 -0.61
N GLY A 232 0.41 -22.61 -1.51
CA GLY A 232 0.21 -21.19 -1.18
C GLY A 232 -0.42 -20.45 -2.35
N GLY A 233 -0.36 -19.12 -2.29
CA GLY A 233 -1.02 -18.26 -3.27
C GLY A 233 -2.53 -18.49 -3.32
N PRO A 234 -3.20 -18.16 -4.44
CA PRO A 234 -4.64 -18.37 -4.59
C PRO A 234 -5.10 -19.83 -4.48
N ASN A 235 -4.17 -20.79 -4.61
CA ASN A 235 -4.47 -22.20 -4.36
C ASN A 235 -4.56 -22.55 -2.87
N GLY A 236 -3.83 -21.86 -2.03
CA GLY A 236 -3.82 -22.06 -0.57
C GLY A 236 -4.86 -21.25 0.17
N ASP A 237 -5.16 -20.04 -0.31
CA ASP A 237 -6.10 -19.10 0.33
C ASP A 237 -6.77 -18.20 -0.71
N THR A 238 -8.02 -17.84 -0.45
CA THR A 238 -8.78 -16.92 -1.32
C THR A 238 -8.35 -15.49 -1.10
N GLY A 239 -8.05 -14.76 -2.19
CA GLY A 239 -7.72 -13.34 -2.17
C GLY A 239 -8.85 -12.46 -2.67
N LEU A 240 -8.99 -11.27 -2.10
CA LEU A 240 -9.91 -10.23 -2.54
C LEU A 240 -9.23 -8.86 -2.52
N THR A 241 -9.64 -7.99 -3.46
CA THR A 241 -9.25 -6.59 -3.47
C THR A 241 -9.61 -5.91 -2.15
N GLY A 242 -8.68 -5.09 -1.62
CA GLY A 242 -8.92 -4.27 -0.44
C GLY A 242 -8.86 -5.00 0.90
N ARG A 243 -8.29 -6.20 0.96
CA ARG A 243 -8.12 -6.95 2.23
C ARG A 243 -6.75 -6.80 2.88
N LYS A 244 -5.86 -5.97 2.31
CA LYS A 244 -4.50 -5.71 2.85
C LYS A 244 -4.28 -4.22 3.13
N ILE A 245 -5.33 -3.51 3.55
CA ILE A 245 -5.33 -2.04 3.75
C ILE A 245 -4.29 -1.55 4.77
N ILE A 246 -3.94 -2.34 5.75
CA ILE A 246 -2.92 -2.00 6.75
C ILE A 246 -1.51 -2.19 6.17
N VAL A 247 -1.29 -3.24 5.36
CA VAL A 247 -0.05 -3.45 4.58
C VAL A 247 0.12 -2.33 3.55
N ASP A 248 -0.96 -1.90 2.92
CA ASP A 248 -0.98 -0.81 1.93
C ASP A 248 -0.54 0.53 2.53
N THR A 249 -0.74 0.75 3.82
CA THR A 249 -0.55 2.02 4.51
C THR A 249 0.65 2.02 5.47
N TYR A 250 0.43 1.92 6.77
CA TYR A 250 1.46 2.18 7.78
C TYR A 250 1.76 1.00 8.70
N GLY A 251 1.28 -0.22 8.37
CA GLY A 251 1.52 -1.41 9.20
C GLY A 251 0.97 -1.29 10.62
N GLY A 252 -0.07 -0.50 10.82
CA GLY A 252 -0.71 -0.26 12.11
C GLY A 252 -0.10 0.87 12.95
N TYR A 253 0.98 1.53 12.47
CA TYR A 253 1.66 2.58 13.25
C TYR A 253 0.88 3.91 13.29
N PHE A 254 0.15 4.22 12.22
CA PHE A 254 -0.81 5.31 12.13
C PHE A 254 -2.21 4.75 11.88
N SER A 255 -3.22 5.58 12.15
CA SER A 255 -4.63 5.24 11.96
C SER A 255 -4.98 4.92 10.50
N HIS A 256 -6.08 4.22 10.30
CA HIS A 256 -6.66 3.93 8.99
C HIS A 256 -8.16 4.20 9.01
N GLY A 257 -8.69 4.79 7.94
CA GLY A 257 -10.12 5.12 7.84
C GLY A 257 -11.03 3.97 7.41
N GLY A 258 -10.45 2.83 7.02
CA GLY A 258 -11.16 1.63 6.58
C GLY A 258 -11.37 1.52 5.06
N GLY A 259 -11.19 2.60 4.29
CA GLY A 259 -11.35 2.59 2.83
C GLY A 259 -10.18 1.90 2.11
N ALA A 260 -10.49 0.93 1.25
CA ALA A 260 -9.52 0.31 0.36
C ALA A 260 -9.16 1.24 -0.81
N PHE A 261 -7.95 1.11 -1.36
CA PHE A 261 -7.44 1.95 -2.46
C PHE A 261 -7.54 1.26 -3.81
N SER A 262 -7.01 0.03 -3.92
CA SER A 262 -6.91 -0.69 -5.19
C SER A 262 -8.25 -0.84 -5.90
N GLY A 263 -8.23 -0.71 -7.22
CA GLY A 263 -9.43 -0.79 -8.07
C GLY A 263 -10.29 0.46 -8.12
N LYS A 264 -9.99 1.49 -7.33
CA LYS A 264 -10.74 2.76 -7.27
C LYS A 264 -10.05 3.86 -8.07
N ASP A 265 -10.78 4.52 -8.98
CA ASP A 265 -10.28 5.73 -9.64
C ASP A 265 -10.16 6.91 -8.65
N PRO A 266 -9.38 7.97 -9.00
CA PRO A 266 -9.04 9.04 -8.06
C PRO A 266 -10.22 9.93 -7.61
N THR A 267 -11.40 9.78 -8.17
CA THR A 267 -12.59 10.51 -7.68
C THR A 267 -13.12 9.93 -6.37
N LYS A 268 -12.73 8.71 -6.03
CA LYS A 268 -13.04 8.08 -4.74
C LYS A 268 -12.09 8.63 -3.68
N VAL A 269 -12.65 9.40 -2.73
CA VAL A 269 -11.89 10.07 -1.66
C VAL A 269 -11.18 9.11 -0.71
N ASP A 270 -11.64 7.87 -0.59
CA ASP A 270 -10.91 6.81 0.13
C ASP A 270 -9.46 6.73 -0.32
N ARG A 271 -9.23 6.79 -1.63
CA ARG A 271 -7.90 6.75 -2.23
C ARG A 271 -7.25 8.13 -2.28
N SER A 272 -7.86 9.08 -2.95
CA SER A 272 -7.28 10.41 -3.19
C SER A 272 -7.09 11.21 -1.89
N GLY A 273 -8.04 11.15 -0.97
CA GLY A 273 -7.96 11.80 0.33
C GLY A 273 -6.84 11.21 1.22
N ALA A 274 -6.65 9.88 1.22
CA ALA A 274 -5.56 9.24 1.94
C ALA A 274 -4.18 9.62 1.37
N TYR A 275 -4.06 9.74 0.05
CA TYR A 275 -2.84 10.21 -0.62
C TYR A 275 -2.53 11.66 -0.28
N MET A 276 -3.56 12.53 -0.27
CA MET A 276 -3.37 13.92 0.13
C MET A 276 -3.01 14.06 1.62
N ALA A 277 -3.62 13.26 2.48
CA ALA A 277 -3.29 13.22 3.89
C ALA A 277 -1.82 12.80 4.12
N ARG A 278 -1.32 11.80 3.37
CA ARG A 278 0.11 11.41 3.37
C ARG A 278 0.99 12.56 2.87
N TYR A 279 0.65 13.19 1.77
CA TYR A 279 1.39 14.33 1.22
C TYR A 279 1.54 15.44 2.27
N MET A 280 0.45 15.81 2.94
CA MET A 280 0.45 16.84 3.97
C MET A 280 1.30 16.45 5.19
N ALA A 281 1.12 15.23 5.71
CA ALA A 281 1.89 14.73 6.84
C ALA A 281 3.40 14.69 6.54
N LYS A 282 3.78 14.19 5.35
CA LYS A 282 5.18 14.12 4.91
C LYS A 282 5.80 15.52 4.79
N ASN A 283 5.07 16.50 4.26
CA ASN A 283 5.57 17.86 4.12
C ASN A 283 5.73 18.59 5.47
N LEU A 284 4.84 18.36 6.44
CA LEU A 284 5.01 18.92 7.81
C LEU A 284 6.27 18.37 8.49
N VAL A 285 6.52 17.06 8.37
CA VAL A 285 7.74 16.43 8.92
C VAL A 285 8.98 16.90 8.17
N ALA A 286 8.96 16.95 6.83
CA ALA A 286 10.06 17.44 6.00
C ALA A 286 10.36 18.93 6.23
N ALA A 287 9.36 19.73 6.57
CA ALA A 287 9.55 21.13 7.01
C ALA A 287 10.22 21.22 8.38
N GLY A 288 10.31 20.12 9.12
CA GLY A 288 10.86 20.07 10.47
C GLY A 288 9.93 20.64 11.54
N LEU A 289 8.61 20.69 11.27
CA LEU A 289 7.59 21.19 12.19
C LEU A 289 7.24 20.20 13.29
N ALA A 290 7.47 18.91 13.07
CA ALA A 290 7.34 17.86 14.07
C ALA A 290 8.17 16.64 13.65
N GLU A 291 8.43 15.72 14.59
CA GLU A 291 9.10 14.45 14.32
C GLU A 291 8.11 13.35 13.91
N LYS A 292 6.86 13.46 14.33
CA LYS A 292 5.78 12.52 14.06
C LYS A 292 4.48 13.28 13.82
N ILE A 293 3.80 13.00 12.71
CA ILE A 293 2.54 13.64 12.32
C ILE A 293 1.54 12.59 11.85
N GLU A 294 0.29 12.76 12.27
CA GLU A 294 -0.88 12.15 11.67
C GLU A 294 -1.86 13.25 11.23
N VAL A 295 -2.31 13.18 9.99
CA VAL A 295 -3.34 14.06 9.42
C VAL A 295 -4.61 13.25 9.17
N GLN A 296 -5.76 13.74 9.64
CA GLN A 296 -7.06 13.20 9.32
C GLN A 296 -7.82 14.15 8.41
N LEU A 297 -8.40 13.61 7.34
CA LEU A 297 -9.43 14.25 6.52
C LEU A 297 -10.75 13.50 6.67
N ALA A 298 -11.87 14.22 6.68
CA ALA A 298 -13.19 13.60 6.65
C ALA A 298 -14.07 14.32 5.62
N TYR A 299 -14.84 13.54 4.86
CA TYR A 299 -15.75 14.04 3.84
C TYR A 299 -17.19 13.58 4.08
N ALA A 300 -18.14 14.37 3.61
CA ALA A 300 -19.53 13.99 3.47
C ALA A 300 -19.89 13.84 1.98
N ILE A 301 -20.70 12.85 1.65
CA ILE A 301 -21.14 12.62 0.26
C ILE A 301 -21.75 13.88 -0.34
N GLY A 302 -21.38 14.22 -1.58
CA GLY A 302 -21.88 15.39 -2.31
C GLY A 302 -21.31 16.75 -1.84
N VAL A 303 -20.44 16.77 -0.81
CA VAL A 303 -19.78 18.01 -0.31
C VAL A 303 -18.33 18.04 -0.78
N ALA A 304 -17.93 19.17 -1.40
CA ALA A 304 -16.57 19.30 -1.95
C ALA A 304 -15.51 19.54 -0.85
N GLU A 305 -15.80 20.44 0.09
CA GLU A 305 -14.89 20.74 1.18
C GLU A 305 -14.91 19.64 2.26
N PRO A 306 -13.75 19.26 2.83
CA PRO A 306 -13.76 18.33 3.95
C PRO A 306 -14.48 18.90 5.17
N VAL A 307 -15.36 18.10 5.76
CA VAL A 307 -16.08 18.47 6.99
C VAL A 307 -15.17 18.58 8.19
N SER A 308 -14.01 17.91 8.14
CA SER A 308 -12.98 17.97 9.18
C SER A 308 -11.57 17.81 8.59
N VAL A 309 -10.63 18.60 9.11
CA VAL A 309 -9.18 18.46 8.92
C VAL A 309 -8.54 18.55 10.30
N ARG A 310 -7.76 17.56 10.68
CA ARG A 310 -7.07 17.53 11.98
C ARG A 310 -5.62 17.10 11.79
N VAL A 311 -4.72 17.79 12.46
CA VAL A 311 -3.32 17.39 12.64
C VAL A 311 -3.14 16.89 14.08
N ASN A 312 -2.32 15.86 14.25
CA ASN A 312 -1.84 15.40 15.56
C ASN A 312 -0.34 15.16 15.46
N SER A 313 0.43 15.94 16.19
CA SER A 313 1.89 15.86 16.27
C SER A 313 2.39 14.92 17.38
N PHE A 314 1.49 14.27 18.13
CA PHE A 314 1.84 13.41 19.27
C PHE A 314 2.76 14.09 20.30
N GLY A 315 2.66 15.42 20.43
CA GLY A 315 3.48 16.20 21.32
C GLY A 315 4.89 16.51 20.79
N THR A 316 5.22 16.16 19.54
CA THR A 316 6.52 16.47 18.92
C THR A 316 6.51 17.77 18.11
N GLY A 317 5.38 18.48 18.08
CA GLY A 317 5.19 19.72 17.31
C GLY A 317 6.01 20.87 17.84
N LYS A 318 6.61 21.65 16.93
CA LYS A 318 7.28 22.94 17.26
C LYS A 318 6.31 24.10 17.32
N ILE A 319 5.15 23.96 16.70
CA ILE A 319 4.00 24.87 16.78
C ILE A 319 2.75 24.04 17.11
N ALA A 320 1.67 24.70 17.48
CA ALA A 320 0.43 24.02 17.84
C ALA A 320 -0.18 23.24 16.68
N ASP A 321 -0.85 22.13 16.96
CA ASP A 321 -1.51 21.29 15.95
C ASP A 321 -2.58 22.08 15.16
N GLU A 322 -3.26 23.03 15.82
CA GLU A 322 -4.22 23.94 15.21
C GLU A 322 -3.56 24.90 14.21
N GLU A 323 -2.36 25.39 14.50
CA GLU A 323 -1.59 26.25 13.60
C GLU A 323 -1.13 25.44 12.36
N MET A 324 -0.64 24.20 12.54
CA MET A 324 -0.33 23.29 11.42
C MET A 324 -1.57 23.03 10.57
N THR A 325 -2.72 22.80 11.20
CA THR A 325 -4.01 22.61 10.50
C THR A 325 -4.39 23.84 9.67
N ALA A 326 -4.23 25.03 10.22
CA ALA A 326 -4.52 26.29 9.52
C ALA A 326 -3.57 26.51 8.32
N LEU A 327 -2.27 26.20 8.48
CA LEU A 327 -1.29 26.25 7.39
C LEU A 327 -1.68 25.29 6.24
N LEU A 328 -2.07 24.05 6.54
CA LEU A 328 -2.48 23.09 5.52
C LEU A 328 -3.74 23.58 4.77
N ARG A 329 -4.76 24.06 5.48
CA ARG A 329 -5.96 24.61 4.86
C ARG A 329 -5.70 25.84 3.98
N LYS A 330 -4.71 26.66 4.33
CA LYS A 330 -4.30 27.83 3.55
C LYS A 330 -3.58 27.46 2.25
N HIS A 331 -2.78 26.39 2.26
CA HIS A 331 -1.87 26.07 1.15
C HIS A 331 -2.28 24.86 0.33
N CYS A 332 -3.32 24.12 0.73
CA CYS A 332 -3.81 22.93 0.03
C CYS A 332 -5.28 23.10 -0.36
N ASP A 333 -5.60 22.89 -1.64
CA ASP A 333 -6.97 22.69 -2.10
C ASP A 333 -7.38 21.26 -1.78
N LEU A 334 -8.21 21.09 -0.75
CA LEU A 334 -8.63 19.79 -0.22
C LEU A 334 -9.94 19.29 -0.85
N THR A 335 -10.48 19.98 -1.85
CA THR A 335 -11.58 19.43 -2.66
C THR A 335 -11.12 18.22 -3.45
N PRO A 336 -11.99 17.24 -3.76
CA PRO A 336 -11.61 16.07 -4.57
C PRO A 336 -10.93 16.47 -5.89
N GLY A 337 -11.46 17.48 -6.59
CA GLY A 337 -10.87 18.02 -7.81
C GLY A 337 -9.51 18.68 -7.58
N GLY A 338 -9.32 19.41 -6.47
CA GLY A 338 -8.06 20.02 -6.07
C GLY A 338 -6.98 18.99 -5.83
N ILE A 339 -7.31 17.93 -5.09
CA ILE A 339 -6.40 16.80 -4.81
C ILE A 339 -5.97 16.10 -6.11
N ILE A 340 -6.93 15.78 -6.98
CA ILE A 340 -6.66 15.13 -8.28
C ILE A 340 -5.69 15.97 -9.13
N ARG A 341 -5.91 17.29 -9.20
CA ARG A 341 -5.02 18.20 -9.93
C ARG A 341 -3.63 18.28 -9.29
N LYS A 342 -3.56 18.51 -7.97
CA LYS A 342 -2.29 18.66 -7.24
C LYS A 342 -1.41 17.44 -7.38
N LEU A 343 -1.97 16.25 -7.18
CA LEU A 343 -1.24 14.99 -7.21
C LEU A 343 -1.24 14.32 -8.59
N GLN A 344 -1.85 14.96 -9.61
CA GLN A 344 -1.90 14.46 -10.99
C GLN A 344 -2.42 13.01 -11.09
N LEU A 345 -3.50 12.69 -10.40
CA LEU A 345 -3.99 11.34 -10.19
C LEU A 345 -4.70 10.69 -11.38
N ARG A 346 -4.94 11.41 -12.50
CA ARG A 346 -5.58 10.85 -13.70
C ARG A 346 -4.59 10.11 -14.63
N ARG A 347 -3.34 9.90 -14.18
CA ARG A 347 -2.32 9.15 -14.91
C ARG A 347 -2.39 7.66 -14.55
N PRO A 348 -1.94 6.74 -15.43
CA PRO A 348 -1.84 5.31 -15.14
C PRO A 348 -0.59 5.04 -14.26
N ILE A 349 -0.72 5.22 -12.95
CA ILE A 349 0.36 5.13 -11.96
C ILE A 349 0.09 4.12 -10.84
N TYR A 350 -1.02 3.37 -10.93
CA TYR A 350 -1.57 2.59 -9.83
C TYR A 350 -1.06 1.13 -9.77
N SER A 351 -0.71 0.52 -10.89
CA SER A 351 -0.21 -0.87 -10.93
C SER A 351 1.02 -1.09 -10.03
N ASN A 352 1.85 -0.06 -9.84
CA ASN A 352 3.03 -0.16 -8.99
C ASN A 352 2.72 -0.03 -7.49
N THR A 353 1.58 0.55 -7.10
CA THR A 353 1.22 0.75 -5.69
C THR A 353 0.81 -0.55 -5.02
N ALA A 354 0.17 -1.45 -5.75
CA ALA A 354 -0.29 -2.74 -5.24
C ALA A 354 0.85 -3.68 -4.81
N ARG A 355 2.08 -3.50 -5.34
CA ARG A 355 3.22 -4.39 -5.06
C ARG A 355 3.91 -4.10 -3.73
N ASN A 356 4.10 -2.81 -3.39
CA ASN A 356 5.04 -2.39 -2.34
C ASN A 356 4.39 -1.51 -1.27
N GLY A 357 3.08 -1.49 -1.21
CA GLY A 357 2.31 -0.52 -0.44
C GLY A 357 2.27 0.85 -1.13
N HIS A 358 1.38 1.72 -0.67
CA HIS A 358 1.06 2.97 -1.34
C HIS A 358 1.91 4.16 -0.88
N PHE A 359 2.66 4.03 0.23
CA PHE A 359 3.44 5.11 0.83
C PHE A 359 4.92 4.75 1.00
N GLY A 360 5.79 5.77 0.99
CA GLY A 360 7.23 5.60 1.14
C GLY A 360 7.96 5.26 -0.17
N VAL A 361 7.37 5.53 -1.33
CA VAL A 361 7.98 5.34 -2.66
C VAL A 361 8.16 6.71 -3.33
N ASP A 362 9.37 7.23 -3.34
CA ASP A 362 9.69 8.62 -3.72
C ASP A 362 9.21 9.04 -5.12
N ALA A 363 9.05 8.10 -6.05
CA ALA A 363 8.56 8.39 -7.40
C ALA A 363 7.08 8.78 -7.46
N LEU A 364 6.31 8.53 -6.39
CA LEU A 364 4.87 8.78 -6.36
C LEU A 364 4.56 10.26 -6.04
N PRO A 365 3.51 10.84 -6.64
CA PRO A 365 3.21 12.27 -6.49
C PRO A 365 2.95 12.71 -5.04
N TRP A 366 2.33 11.87 -4.24
CA TRP A 366 2.04 12.15 -2.83
C TRP A 366 3.23 11.99 -1.88
N GLU A 367 4.39 11.55 -2.40
CA GLU A 367 5.63 11.47 -1.67
C GLU A 367 6.55 12.70 -1.89
N GLN A 368 6.13 13.65 -2.73
CA GLN A 368 6.90 14.88 -2.97
C GLN A 368 6.86 15.81 -1.76
N THR A 369 7.96 16.54 -1.53
CA THR A 369 8.11 17.47 -0.38
C THR A 369 8.19 18.93 -0.81
N ASP A 370 7.59 19.28 -1.94
CA ASP A 370 7.59 20.61 -2.53
C ASP A 370 6.85 21.67 -1.71
N LEU A 371 5.96 21.26 -0.80
CA LEU A 371 5.27 22.14 0.14
C LEU A 371 6.14 22.47 1.38
N ALA A 372 7.14 21.68 1.69
CA ALA A 372 7.91 21.79 2.95
C ALA A 372 8.61 23.17 3.11
N GLU A 373 9.15 23.75 2.02
CA GLU A 373 9.81 25.08 2.08
C GLU A 373 8.79 26.17 2.39
N ILE A 374 7.59 26.10 1.80
CA ILE A 374 6.51 27.06 2.05
C ILE A 374 6.05 26.97 3.51
N LEU A 375 5.88 25.75 4.04
CA LEU A 375 5.48 25.54 5.43
C LEU A 375 6.54 26.03 6.43
N ARG A 376 7.83 25.88 6.10
CA ARG A 376 8.96 26.37 6.91
C ARG A 376 9.02 27.89 6.93
N ALA A 377 8.75 28.54 5.78
CA ALA A 377 8.80 30.00 5.67
C ALA A 377 7.58 30.70 6.32
N ALA A 378 6.52 29.96 6.60
CA ALA A 378 5.30 30.47 7.21
C ALA A 378 5.30 30.43 8.77
N GLN A 379 6.41 29.95 9.37
CA GLN A 379 6.70 30.11 10.80
C GLN A 379 7.05 31.56 11.11
#